data_6f08aada3ec1f61f9be711cafbc02656
#
_entry.id   6f08aada3ec1f61f9be711cafbc02656
#
_cell.length_a   1.000
_cell.length_b   1.000
_cell.length_c   1.000
_cell.angle_alpha   90.00
_cell.angle_beta   90.00
_cell.angle_gamma   90.00
#
_symmetry.space_group_name_H-M   'P 1'
#
loop_
_entity.id
_entity.type
_entity.pdbx_description
1 polymer ?
#
loop_
_entity_poly.entity_id
_entity_poly.type
_entity_poly.pdbx_seq_one_letter_code
_entity_poly.pdbx_strand_id
1 'polypeptide(L)'
;MGIPDHLTCLLRNLYAGQEATVRIGHGITNCFQIGKGVHQGCILAPCLFNSYAEYIVRNATLDEAQATIKITRRNINNLRYAYGTTLVAEREELKSLLMKVQEENEKIGLKLSIQKTKIMAPGSMTSWQMNRETMETVTDFIFFRLQNYCRW
;
A
#
# COMPACT_ATOMS: atom_id res chain seq x y z
N MET A 1 -0.48 14.60 -9.84
CA MET A 1 0.80 14.31 -9.17
C MET A 1 1.97 15.11 -9.75
N GLY A 2 1.79 15.92 -10.78
CA GLY A 2 2.82 16.79 -11.34
C GLY A 2 3.97 16.06 -12.05
N ILE A 3 3.77 14.82 -12.47
CA ILE A 3 4.75 14.08 -13.27
C ILE A 3 4.70 14.62 -14.69
N PRO A 4 5.83 15.06 -15.27
CA PRO A 4 5.87 15.57 -16.64
C PRO A 4 5.42 14.53 -17.68
N ASP A 5 4.70 14.98 -18.71
CA ASP A 5 4.11 14.10 -19.72
C ASP A 5 5.14 13.24 -20.47
N HIS A 6 6.33 13.80 -20.74
CA HIS A 6 7.40 13.04 -21.39
C HIS A 6 7.87 11.84 -20.56
N LEU A 7 7.94 11.97 -19.22
CA LEU A 7 8.29 10.85 -18.34
C LEU A 7 7.16 9.81 -18.29
N THR A 8 5.92 10.25 -18.27
CA THR A 8 4.76 9.38 -18.35
C THR A 8 4.74 8.59 -19.66
N CYS A 9 5.08 9.23 -20.77
CA CYS A 9 5.20 8.58 -22.07
C CYS A 9 6.33 7.54 -22.09
N LEU A 10 7.51 7.89 -21.56
CA LEU A 10 8.64 6.95 -21.46
C LEU A 10 8.31 5.73 -20.61
N LEU A 11 7.67 5.92 -19.45
CA LEU A 11 7.23 4.81 -18.60
C LEU A 11 6.20 3.92 -19.30
N ARG A 12 5.24 4.53 -20.00
CA ARG A 12 4.24 3.77 -20.76
C ARG A 12 4.89 2.91 -21.84
N ASN A 13 5.86 3.46 -22.57
CA ASN A 13 6.59 2.72 -23.58
C ASN A 13 7.46 1.60 -22.98
N LEU A 14 8.07 1.85 -21.81
CA LEU A 14 8.87 0.85 -21.10
C LEU A 14 8.03 -0.37 -20.69
N TYR A 15 6.78 -0.15 -20.28
CA TYR A 15 5.89 -1.20 -19.82
C TYR A 15 4.95 -1.74 -20.90
N ALA A 16 4.93 -1.14 -22.08
CA ALA A 16 4.10 -1.59 -23.19
C ALA A 16 4.65 -2.89 -23.80
N GLY A 17 3.78 -3.87 -24.00
CA GLY A 17 4.14 -5.12 -24.71
C GLY A 17 5.15 -6.00 -23.98
N GLN A 18 5.28 -5.87 -22.65
CA GLN A 18 6.18 -6.73 -21.89
C GLN A 18 5.69 -8.17 -21.88
N GLU A 19 6.63 -9.08 -22.08
CA GLU A 19 6.40 -10.52 -22.04
C GLU A 19 7.29 -11.18 -20.99
N ALA A 20 6.85 -12.31 -20.46
CA ALA A 20 7.60 -13.09 -19.49
C ALA A 20 7.56 -14.58 -19.81
N THR A 21 8.61 -15.26 -19.38
CA THR A 21 8.70 -16.72 -19.31
C THR A 21 9.06 -17.15 -17.90
N VAL A 22 8.60 -18.30 -17.47
CA VAL A 22 8.94 -18.86 -16.16
C VAL A 22 9.76 -20.12 -16.37
N ARG A 23 10.91 -20.19 -15.68
CA ARG A 23 11.71 -21.42 -15.64
C ARG A 23 11.18 -22.32 -14.52
N ILE A 24 10.78 -23.52 -14.88
CA ILE A 24 10.26 -24.55 -13.97
C ILE A 24 11.15 -25.79 -14.11
N GLY A 25 11.96 -26.07 -13.09
CA GLY A 25 12.85 -27.24 -13.13
C GLY A 25 13.71 -27.30 -14.39
N HIS A 26 13.44 -28.27 -15.26
CA HIS A 26 14.18 -28.48 -16.50
C HIS A 26 13.54 -27.86 -17.76
N GLY A 27 12.47 -27.06 -17.61
CA GLY A 27 11.75 -26.45 -18.72
C GLY A 27 11.53 -24.93 -18.56
N ILE A 28 11.13 -24.33 -19.68
CA ILE A 28 10.72 -22.92 -19.74
C ILE A 28 9.29 -22.90 -20.27
N THR A 29 8.41 -22.11 -19.66
CA THR A 29 7.04 -21.94 -20.14
C THR A 29 7.02 -21.20 -21.48
N ASN A 30 5.91 -21.30 -22.22
CA ASN A 30 5.65 -20.41 -23.33
C ASN A 30 5.64 -18.96 -22.84
N CYS A 31 6.03 -18.04 -23.73
CA CYS A 31 5.97 -16.60 -23.48
C CYS A 31 4.52 -16.17 -23.28
N PHE A 32 4.27 -15.33 -22.26
CA PHE A 32 2.97 -14.74 -22.01
C PHE A 32 3.11 -13.24 -21.76
N GLN A 33 2.10 -12.48 -22.17
CA GLN A 33 2.09 -11.03 -22.00
C GLN A 33 1.79 -10.63 -20.56
N ILE A 34 2.52 -9.63 -20.05
CA ILE A 34 2.29 -9.01 -18.76
C ILE A 34 1.31 -7.85 -18.97
N GLY A 35 0.07 -8.02 -18.53
CA GLY A 35 -0.96 -6.99 -18.69
C GLY A 35 -0.94 -5.91 -17.59
N LYS A 36 -0.43 -6.20 -16.40
CA LYS A 36 -0.43 -5.29 -15.24
C LYS A 36 0.72 -5.61 -14.30
N GLY A 37 1.17 -4.58 -13.56
CA GLY A 37 2.15 -4.71 -12.50
C GLY A 37 3.50 -4.06 -12.85
N VAL A 38 4.41 -4.12 -11.90
CA VAL A 38 5.79 -3.65 -12.03
C VAL A 38 6.75 -4.82 -11.85
N HIS A 39 7.83 -4.82 -12.62
CA HIS A 39 8.80 -5.91 -12.60
C HIS A 39 9.58 -5.93 -11.28
N GLN A 40 9.59 -7.05 -10.56
CA GLN A 40 10.43 -7.24 -9.37
C GLN A 40 11.92 -7.17 -9.77
N GLY A 41 12.72 -6.48 -8.95
CA GLY A 41 14.13 -6.26 -9.23
C GLY A 41 14.42 -5.07 -10.16
N CYS A 42 13.41 -4.45 -10.75
CA CYS A 42 13.58 -3.20 -11.50
C CYS A 42 13.80 -2.03 -10.53
N ILE A 43 14.82 -1.22 -10.78
CA ILE A 43 15.15 -0.06 -9.96
C ILE A 43 14.02 0.99 -9.89
N LEU A 44 13.18 1.06 -10.90
CA LEU A 44 12.03 1.98 -10.96
C LEU A 44 10.79 1.43 -10.22
N ALA A 45 10.69 0.13 -10.00
CA ALA A 45 9.49 -0.49 -9.44
C ALA A 45 9.14 0.05 -8.03
N PRO A 46 10.08 0.24 -7.09
CA PRO A 46 9.79 0.85 -5.79
C PRO A 46 9.27 2.28 -5.91
N CYS A 47 9.84 3.09 -6.80
CA CYS A 47 9.43 4.48 -7.01
C CYS A 47 8.02 4.55 -7.60
N LEU A 48 7.71 3.71 -8.58
CA LEU A 48 6.38 3.63 -9.18
C LEU A 48 5.33 3.15 -8.17
N PHE A 49 5.67 2.13 -7.37
CA PHE A 49 4.79 1.66 -6.32
C PHE A 49 4.53 2.74 -5.25
N ASN A 50 5.56 3.45 -4.81
CA ASN A 50 5.40 4.54 -3.85
C ASN A 50 4.55 5.69 -4.41
N SER A 51 4.75 6.06 -5.67
CA SER A 51 3.92 7.07 -6.35
C SER A 51 2.47 6.62 -6.45
N TYR A 52 2.25 5.34 -6.71
CA TYR A 52 0.95 4.74 -6.74
C TYR A 52 0.28 4.74 -5.35
N ALA A 53 0.99 4.30 -4.31
CA ALA A 53 0.50 4.33 -2.93
C ALA A 53 0.15 5.75 -2.47
N GLU A 54 0.95 6.75 -2.87
CA GLU A 54 0.66 8.16 -2.64
C GLU A 54 -0.66 8.60 -3.30
N TYR A 55 -0.88 8.21 -4.55
CA TYR A 55 -2.12 8.51 -5.25
C TYR A 55 -3.34 7.93 -4.53
N ILE A 56 -3.29 6.66 -4.12
CA ILE A 56 -4.38 6.00 -3.39
C ILE A 56 -4.68 6.73 -2.09
N VAL A 57 -3.67 7.02 -1.29
CA VAL A 57 -3.86 7.65 0.01
C VAL A 57 -4.42 9.06 -0.15
N ARG A 58 -3.93 9.84 -1.12
CA ARG A 58 -4.48 11.18 -1.39
C ARG A 58 -5.95 11.14 -1.79
N ASN A 59 -6.34 10.18 -2.62
CA ASN A 59 -7.74 10.04 -3.03
C ASN A 59 -8.64 9.51 -1.92
N ALA A 60 -8.11 8.64 -1.05
CA ALA A 60 -8.86 8.10 0.07
C ALA A 60 -8.98 9.07 1.26
N THR A 61 -7.98 9.93 1.47
CA THR A 61 -7.86 10.83 2.63
C THR A 61 -8.16 12.28 2.28
N LEU A 62 -9.13 12.52 1.44
CA LEU A 62 -9.44 13.81 0.79
C LEU A 62 -9.48 15.07 1.68
N ASP A 63 -9.47 14.93 3.00
CA ASP A 63 -9.44 16.07 3.92
C ASP A 63 -8.40 15.89 5.02
N GLU A 64 -7.15 16.30 4.76
CA GLU A 64 -6.15 16.51 5.83
C GLU A 64 -6.66 17.50 6.92
N ALA A 65 -7.64 18.31 6.57
CA ALA A 65 -8.29 19.24 7.50
C ALA A 65 -9.12 18.54 8.59
N GLN A 66 -9.56 17.31 8.35
CA GLN A 66 -10.37 16.51 9.29
C GLN A 66 -9.56 15.49 10.08
N ALA A 67 -8.23 15.39 9.87
CA ALA A 67 -7.41 14.45 10.61
C ALA A 67 -7.43 14.77 12.11
N THR A 68 -7.95 13.85 12.89
CA THR A 68 -8.21 14.02 14.34
C THR A 68 -6.93 13.96 15.16
N ILE A 69 -5.86 13.37 14.65
CA ILE A 69 -4.62 13.16 15.39
C ILE A 69 -3.57 14.18 14.98
N LYS A 70 -3.12 14.97 15.99
CA LYS A 70 -2.09 15.99 15.82
C LYS A 70 -0.78 15.54 16.47
N ILE A 71 0.27 15.45 15.66
CA ILE A 71 1.64 15.25 16.16
C ILE A 71 2.44 16.51 15.82
N THR A 72 2.99 17.17 16.82
CA THR A 72 3.81 18.40 16.64
C THR A 72 3.12 19.46 15.78
N ARG A 73 1.82 19.74 16.03
CA ARG A 73 0.98 20.71 15.30
C ARG A 73 0.67 20.34 13.84
N ARG A 74 0.99 19.12 13.40
CA ARG A 74 0.60 18.61 12.07
C ARG A 74 -0.46 17.54 12.22
N ASN A 75 -1.46 17.60 11.39
CA ASN A 75 -2.44 16.54 11.28
C ASN A 75 -1.80 15.34 10.57
N ILE A 76 -1.79 14.19 11.24
CA ILE A 76 -1.23 12.95 10.69
C ILE A 76 -2.32 11.90 10.72
N ASN A 77 -2.69 11.40 9.56
CA ASN A 77 -3.66 10.32 9.39
C ASN A 77 -3.06 9.07 8.77
N ASN A 78 -1.83 9.15 8.27
CA ASN A 78 -1.13 8.01 7.70
C ASN A 78 0.39 8.09 7.90
N LEU A 79 1.01 6.92 8.04
CA LEU A 79 2.46 6.73 8.03
C LEU A 79 2.78 5.64 7.03
N ARG A 80 3.79 5.85 6.19
CA ARG A 80 4.16 4.91 5.15
C ARG A 80 5.63 4.57 5.16
N TYR A 81 5.91 3.29 4.98
CA TYR A 81 7.26 2.80 4.79
C TYR A 81 7.25 1.59 3.84
N ALA A 82 7.96 1.69 2.74
CA ALA A 82 7.98 0.67 1.68
C ALA A 82 6.55 0.26 1.28
N TYR A 83 6.17 -0.97 1.52
CA TYR A 83 4.84 -1.51 1.20
C TYR A 83 3.83 -1.37 2.36
N GLY A 84 4.29 -0.94 3.52
CA GLY A 84 3.47 -0.81 4.71
C GLY A 84 2.85 0.58 4.83
N THR A 85 1.54 0.62 5.04
CA THR A 85 0.82 1.85 5.33
C THR A 85 0.09 1.70 6.65
N THR A 86 0.31 2.62 7.58
CA THR A 86 -0.44 2.71 8.83
C THR A 86 -1.41 3.87 8.71
N LEU A 87 -2.68 3.59 8.89
CA LEU A 87 -3.73 4.60 8.98
C LEU A 87 -4.01 4.88 10.45
N VAL A 88 -4.17 6.14 10.79
CA VAL A 88 -4.40 6.59 12.16
C VAL A 88 -5.60 7.52 12.16
N ALA A 89 -6.69 7.10 12.83
CA ALA A 89 -7.92 7.86 12.93
C ALA A 89 -8.78 7.36 14.10
N GLU A 90 -9.85 8.07 14.43
CA GLU A 90 -10.86 7.56 15.35
C GLU A 90 -11.59 6.35 14.75
N ARG A 91 -12.23 5.57 15.60
CA ARG A 91 -12.78 4.25 15.25
C ARG A 91 -13.69 4.26 14.01
N GLU A 92 -14.68 5.16 13.99
CA GLU A 92 -15.67 5.23 12.91
C GLU A 92 -15.03 5.78 11.62
N GLU A 93 -14.18 6.76 11.77
CA GLU A 93 -13.42 7.36 10.69
C GLU A 93 -12.44 6.36 10.07
N LEU A 94 -11.75 5.55 10.88
CA LEU A 94 -10.81 4.53 10.42
C LEU A 94 -11.47 3.49 9.52
N LYS A 95 -12.71 3.08 9.84
CA LYS A 95 -13.47 2.15 9.01
C LYS A 95 -13.80 2.75 7.66
N SER A 96 -14.29 3.99 7.65
CA SER A 96 -14.59 4.73 6.43
C SER A 96 -13.34 4.91 5.56
N LEU A 97 -12.23 5.27 6.19
CA LEU A 97 -10.95 5.46 5.54
C LEU A 97 -10.43 4.16 4.88
N LEU A 98 -10.51 3.06 5.61
CA LEU A 98 -10.08 1.75 5.12
C LEU A 98 -10.94 1.28 3.94
N MET A 99 -12.24 1.51 3.99
CA MET A 99 -13.14 1.20 2.87
C MET A 99 -12.82 2.04 1.63
N LYS A 100 -12.53 3.33 1.79
CA LYS A 100 -12.11 4.20 0.67
C LYS A 100 -10.79 3.74 0.07
N VAL A 101 -9.81 3.39 0.91
CA VAL A 101 -8.52 2.84 0.44
C VAL A 101 -8.73 1.54 -0.33
N GLN A 102 -9.60 0.66 0.13
CA GLN A 102 -9.93 -0.56 -0.59
C GLN A 102 -10.57 -0.26 -1.95
N GLU A 103 -11.57 0.63 -1.99
CA GLU A 103 -12.26 1.01 -3.22
C GLU A 103 -11.28 1.59 -4.25
N GLU A 104 -10.38 2.49 -3.85
CA GLU A 104 -9.36 3.05 -4.73
C GLU A 104 -8.37 1.97 -5.24
N ASN A 105 -8.00 1.01 -4.39
CA ASN A 105 -7.17 -0.12 -4.82
C ASN A 105 -7.89 -1.01 -5.85
N GLU A 106 -9.16 -1.29 -5.63
CA GLU A 106 -9.97 -2.14 -6.53
C GLU A 106 -10.13 -1.52 -7.93
N LYS A 107 -10.27 -0.20 -8.03
CA LYS A 107 -10.33 0.52 -9.32
C LYS A 107 -9.13 0.21 -10.22
N ILE A 108 -7.99 -0.10 -9.63
CA ILE A 108 -6.75 -0.36 -10.35
C ILE A 108 -6.38 -1.86 -10.35
N GLY A 109 -7.26 -2.69 -9.79
CA GLY A 109 -7.12 -4.15 -9.78
C GLY A 109 -6.18 -4.68 -8.70
N LEU A 110 -5.89 -3.89 -7.66
CA LEU A 110 -5.21 -4.35 -6.46
C LEU A 110 -6.24 -4.70 -5.36
N LYS A 111 -5.88 -5.64 -4.52
CA LYS A 111 -6.69 -6.05 -3.36
C LYS A 111 -5.92 -5.80 -2.08
N LEU A 112 -6.60 -5.25 -1.09
CA LEU A 112 -6.07 -5.17 0.25
C LEU A 112 -5.94 -6.59 0.84
N SER A 113 -4.77 -6.91 1.38
CA SER A 113 -4.58 -8.21 2.04
C SER A 113 -5.07 -8.13 3.49
N ILE A 114 -6.27 -8.64 3.75
CA ILE A 114 -6.88 -8.63 5.08
C ILE A 114 -6.01 -9.41 6.07
N GLN A 115 -5.43 -10.53 5.67
CA GLN A 115 -4.54 -11.34 6.52
C GLN A 115 -3.28 -10.60 6.97
N LYS A 116 -2.78 -9.67 6.15
CA LYS A 116 -1.59 -8.85 6.47
C LYS A 116 -1.95 -7.53 7.15
N THR A 117 -3.22 -7.15 7.12
CA THR A 117 -3.69 -5.92 7.74
C THR A 117 -4.03 -6.19 9.20
N LYS A 118 -3.43 -5.40 10.10
CA LYS A 118 -3.62 -5.50 11.53
C LYS A 118 -4.29 -4.23 12.05
N ILE A 119 -5.09 -4.37 13.08
CA ILE A 119 -5.74 -3.25 13.75
C ILE A 119 -5.20 -3.13 15.16
N MET A 120 -4.80 -1.94 15.54
CA MET A 120 -4.45 -1.61 16.92
C MET A 120 -5.40 -0.54 17.42
N ALA A 121 -6.06 -0.82 18.54
CA ALA A 121 -6.95 0.12 19.20
C ALA A 121 -6.78 0.07 20.71
N PRO A 122 -6.86 1.20 21.41
CA PRO A 122 -6.89 1.20 22.88
C PRO A 122 -8.20 0.57 23.39
N GLY A 123 -8.08 -0.34 24.36
CA GLY A 123 -9.21 -1.04 24.98
C GLY A 123 -9.50 -2.42 24.38
N SER A 124 -10.46 -3.13 24.99
CA SER A 124 -10.87 -4.46 24.56
C SER A 124 -11.75 -4.42 23.32
N MET A 125 -11.14 -4.39 22.14
CA MET A 125 -11.86 -4.59 20.89
C MET A 125 -11.99 -6.08 20.58
N THR A 126 -13.23 -6.55 20.52
CA THR A 126 -13.51 -7.98 20.39
C THR A 126 -13.39 -8.53 18.97
N SER A 127 -13.68 -7.75 17.95
CA SER A 127 -13.44 -8.14 16.55
C SER A 127 -13.69 -6.97 15.60
N TRP A 128 -12.97 -6.94 14.49
CA TRP A 128 -13.27 -6.06 13.37
C TRP A 128 -13.44 -6.86 12.09
N GLN A 129 -14.55 -6.67 11.42
CA GLN A 129 -14.87 -7.39 10.18
C GLN A 129 -14.88 -6.44 8.99
N MET A 130 -14.25 -6.88 7.92
CA MET A 130 -14.27 -6.25 6.62
C MET A 130 -14.53 -7.32 5.56
N ASN A 131 -15.51 -7.08 4.68
CA ASN A 131 -15.90 -8.05 3.64
C ASN A 131 -16.18 -9.46 4.15
N ARG A 132 -16.79 -9.59 5.34
CA ARG A 132 -17.06 -10.87 6.03
C ARG A 132 -15.81 -11.62 6.53
N GLU A 133 -14.63 -11.03 6.42
CA GLU A 133 -13.40 -11.55 7.00
C GLU A 133 -13.06 -10.80 8.28
N THR A 134 -12.61 -11.51 9.29
CA THR A 134 -12.20 -10.93 10.57
C THR A 134 -10.75 -10.47 10.48
N MET A 135 -10.51 -9.21 10.83
CA MET A 135 -9.16 -8.65 10.89
C MET A 135 -8.54 -8.95 12.26
N GLU A 136 -7.25 -9.24 12.26
CA GLU A 136 -6.50 -9.47 13.48
C GLU A 136 -6.28 -8.18 14.25
N THR A 137 -6.62 -8.19 15.53
CA THR A 137 -6.31 -7.11 16.46
C THR A 137 -5.01 -7.39 17.20
N VAL A 138 -4.16 -6.39 17.30
CA VAL A 138 -2.85 -6.49 17.96
C VAL A 138 -2.73 -5.41 19.04
N THR A 139 -1.97 -5.71 20.09
CA THR A 139 -1.71 -4.78 21.21
C THR A 139 -0.52 -3.88 20.94
N ASP A 140 0.40 -4.36 20.09
CA ASP A 140 1.63 -3.68 19.74
C ASP A 140 1.97 -3.94 18.29
N PHE A 141 2.67 -3.00 17.67
CA PHE A 141 3.07 -3.08 16.28
C PHE A 141 4.45 -2.45 16.06
N ILE A 142 5.33 -3.20 15.42
CA ILE A 142 6.66 -2.70 15.06
C ILE A 142 6.61 -2.20 13.63
N PHE A 143 6.55 -0.88 13.46
CA PHE A 143 6.51 -0.25 12.13
C PHE A 143 7.86 -0.34 11.41
N PHE A 144 8.96 -0.18 12.15
CA PHE A 144 10.31 -0.31 11.64
C PHE A 144 11.05 -1.43 12.37
N ARG A 145 11.41 -2.49 11.66
CA ARG A 145 12.35 -3.45 12.17
C ARG A 145 13.76 -2.96 11.85
N LEU A 146 14.22 -1.93 12.54
CA LEU A 146 15.63 -1.56 12.57
C LEU A 146 16.36 -2.63 13.36
N GLN A 147 16.96 -3.59 12.67
CA GLN A 147 18.04 -4.35 13.27
C GLN A 147 19.22 -3.40 13.42
N ASN A 148 19.37 -2.86 14.62
CA ASN A 148 20.57 -2.11 14.98
C ASN A 148 21.74 -3.08 15.00
N TYR A 149 22.42 -3.24 13.88
CA TYR A 149 23.79 -3.71 13.82
C TYR A 149 24.72 -2.54 14.12
N CYS A 150 24.66 -2.00 15.31
CA CYS A 150 25.76 -1.28 15.93
C CYS A 150 26.45 -2.24 16.88
N ARG A 151 27.37 -3.06 16.36
CA ARG A 151 28.47 -3.58 17.16
C ARG A 151 29.57 -2.54 17.09
N TRP A 152 29.81 -1.87 18.21
CA TRP A 152 31.05 -1.16 18.51
C TRP A 152 32.10 -2.20 18.89
#